data_7ec091c5fe20f9a1a55fed046b31ce6d
#
_entry.id   7ec091c5fe20f9a1a55fed046b31ce6d
#
_cell.length_a   1.000
_cell.length_b   1.000
_cell.length_c   1.000
_cell.angle_alpha   90.00
_cell.angle_beta   90.00
_cell.angle_gamma   90.00
#
_symmetry.space_group_name_H-M   'P 1'
#
loop_
_entity.id
_entity.type
_entity.pdbx_description
1 polymer ?
#
loop_
_entity_poly.entity_id
_entity_poly.type
_entity_poly.pdbx_seq_one_letter_code
_entity_poly.pdbx_strand_id
1 'polypeptide(L)'
;HNQTYNLYLEEASDKREEALKFFGLSPDKKTILVVGGSLGARTINRSIQGDLDKLFASDVDVQVIWQTGRYYHEEALKHLKAYRGMPIWCSDFITRMDYAYAAADLIISRAGASSISELCLLKKPVILVPSPNVAEDHQTKNALALVGKDAAVMVADKDAEQQLVSKALEIIHDDERLRVLGRNIATLAQHQSAERIVDEIVKIIEKKNL
;
A
#
# COMPACT_ATOMS: atom_id res chain seq x y z
N HIS A 1 27.28 7.15 6.15
CA HIS A 1 26.04 6.83 5.41
C HIS A 1 25.54 5.39 5.65
N ASN A 2 26.42 4.39 5.75
CA ASN A 2 26.01 3.00 5.94
C ASN A 2 25.48 2.70 7.36
N GLN A 3 25.99 3.36 8.40
CA GLN A 3 25.54 3.13 9.77
C GLN A 3 24.11 3.64 10.03
N THR A 4 23.77 4.79 9.46
CA THR A 4 22.42 5.35 9.59
C THR A 4 21.39 4.49 8.84
N TYR A 5 21.75 3.97 7.68
CA TYR A 5 20.89 3.08 6.90
C TYR A 5 20.65 1.74 7.60
N ASN A 6 21.67 1.16 8.22
CA ASN A 6 21.53 -0.07 8.98
C ASN A 6 20.68 0.11 10.24
N LEU A 7 20.80 1.26 10.90
CA LEU A 7 19.93 1.61 12.05
C LEU A 7 18.46 1.69 11.62
N TYR A 8 18.16 2.30 10.47
CA TYR A 8 16.80 2.34 9.94
C TYR A 8 16.24 0.96 9.60
N LEU A 9 17.07 0.04 9.09
CA LEU A 9 16.63 -1.32 8.80
C LEU A 9 16.40 -2.14 10.07
N GLU A 10 17.22 -1.99 11.09
CA GLU A 10 17.03 -2.62 12.40
C GLU A 10 15.80 -2.06 13.10
N GLU A 11 15.62 -0.74 13.10
CA GLU A 11 14.43 -0.07 13.62
C GLU A 11 13.16 -0.51 12.88
N ALA A 12 13.23 -0.71 11.55
CA ALA A 12 12.11 -1.18 10.76
C ALA A 12 11.73 -2.63 11.08
N SER A 13 12.72 -3.50 11.32
CA SER A 13 12.49 -4.90 11.72
C SER A 13 11.85 -5.01 13.10
N ASP A 14 12.38 -4.28 14.09
CA ASP A 14 11.85 -4.21 15.44
C ASP A 14 10.45 -3.59 15.44
N LYS A 15 10.25 -2.57 14.61
CA LYS A 15 8.96 -1.91 14.45
C LYS A 15 7.92 -2.82 13.80
N ARG A 16 8.33 -3.72 12.89
CA ARG A 16 7.42 -4.70 12.30
C ARG A 16 6.87 -5.67 13.35
N GLU A 17 7.71 -6.23 14.21
CA GLU A 17 7.27 -7.10 15.31
C GLU A 17 6.30 -6.39 16.25
N GLU A 18 6.63 -5.18 16.67
CA GLU A 18 5.80 -4.34 17.53
C GLU A 18 4.45 -4.01 16.85
N ALA A 19 4.50 -3.68 15.56
CA ALA A 19 3.30 -3.39 14.76
C ALA A 19 2.38 -4.61 14.64
N LEU A 20 2.92 -5.77 14.37
CA LEU A 20 2.13 -7.01 14.28
C LEU A 20 1.45 -7.35 15.61
N LYS A 21 2.14 -7.15 16.73
CA LYS A 21 1.54 -7.29 18.06
C LYS A 21 0.39 -6.30 18.27
N PHE A 22 0.59 -5.06 17.87
CA PHE A 22 -0.44 -4.02 17.98
C PHE A 22 -1.72 -4.41 17.24
N PHE A 23 -1.61 -4.97 16.05
CA PHE A 23 -2.75 -5.42 15.26
C PHE A 23 -3.25 -6.83 15.60
N GLY A 24 -2.61 -7.53 16.54
CA GLY A 24 -2.98 -8.90 16.88
C GLY A 24 -2.70 -9.91 15.78
N LEU A 25 -1.66 -9.65 14.98
CA LEU A 25 -1.27 -10.47 13.84
C LEU A 25 -0.01 -11.29 14.12
N SER A 26 0.26 -12.29 13.26
CA SER A 26 1.36 -13.24 13.41
C SER A 26 2.62 -12.77 12.67
N PRO A 27 3.84 -12.92 13.24
CA PRO A 27 5.08 -12.68 12.52
C PRO A 27 5.35 -13.69 11.40
N ASP A 28 4.67 -14.84 11.42
CA ASP A 28 4.90 -15.95 10.47
C ASP A 28 4.10 -15.84 9.18
N LYS A 29 3.20 -14.86 9.10
CA LYS A 29 2.35 -14.65 7.93
C LYS A 29 2.75 -13.37 7.20
N LYS A 30 2.52 -13.36 5.89
CA LYS A 30 2.66 -12.14 5.10
C LYS A 30 1.41 -11.27 5.23
N THR A 31 1.62 -9.96 5.27
CA THR A 31 0.60 -8.96 5.56
C THR A 31 0.26 -8.15 4.32
N ILE A 32 -1.02 -8.12 3.97
CA ILE A 32 -1.57 -7.20 2.98
C ILE A 32 -2.21 -6.02 3.73
N LEU A 33 -1.75 -4.81 3.42
CA LEU A 33 -2.36 -3.58 3.90
C LEU A 33 -3.25 -2.98 2.81
N VAL A 34 -4.51 -2.76 3.13
CA VAL A 34 -5.49 -2.15 2.22
C VAL A 34 -5.89 -0.78 2.76
N VAL A 35 -5.62 0.26 1.99
CA VAL A 35 -5.88 1.65 2.38
C VAL A 35 -6.69 2.36 1.31
N GLY A 36 -7.89 2.81 1.68
CA GLY A 36 -8.76 3.60 0.80
C GLY A 36 -8.80 5.09 1.13
N GLY A 37 -7.96 5.55 2.08
CA GLY A 37 -8.04 6.91 2.61
C GLY A 37 -9.11 7.06 3.70
N SER A 38 -9.21 8.25 4.31
CA SER A 38 -10.12 8.51 5.43
C SER A 38 -11.60 8.44 5.03
N LEU A 39 -11.94 8.81 3.80
CA LEU A 39 -13.29 8.71 3.26
C LEU A 39 -13.58 7.32 2.67
N GLY A 40 -12.54 6.59 2.34
CA GLY A 40 -12.62 5.27 1.74
C GLY A 40 -12.61 5.26 0.22
N ALA A 41 -12.48 4.06 -0.34
CA ALA A 41 -12.53 3.81 -1.76
C ALA A 41 -13.51 2.66 -2.02
N ARG A 42 -14.67 2.99 -2.60
CA ARG A 42 -15.77 2.05 -2.79
C ARG A 42 -15.33 0.75 -3.47
N THR A 43 -14.68 0.87 -4.64
CA THR A 43 -14.32 -0.31 -5.43
C THR A 43 -13.28 -1.17 -4.74
N ILE A 44 -12.28 -0.56 -4.09
CA ILE A 44 -11.29 -1.32 -3.31
C ILE A 44 -12.00 -2.09 -2.20
N ASN A 45 -12.88 -1.44 -1.43
CA ASN A 45 -13.60 -2.09 -0.35
C ASN A 45 -14.50 -3.23 -0.85
N ARG A 46 -15.22 -3.02 -1.95
CA ARG A 46 -16.04 -4.06 -2.58
C ARG A 46 -15.21 -5.25 -3.06
N SER A 47 -14.02 -4.97 -3.61
CA SER A 47 -13.10 -6.02 -4.06
C SER A 47 -12.66 -6.90 -2.91
N ILE A 48 -12.31 -6.32 -1.77
CA ILE A 48 -11.88 -7.07 -0.58
C ILE A 48 -13.05 -7.85 0.02
N GLN A 49 -14.17 -7.19 0.29
CA GLN A 49 -15.32 -7.83 0.94
C GLN A 49 -15.98 -8.92 0.07
N GLY A 50 -15.87 -8.81 -1.25
CA GLY A 50 -16.41 -9.80 -2.18
C GLY A 50 -15.56 -11.06 -2.31
N ASP A 51 -14.28 -11.00 -1.94
CA ASP A 51 -13.32 -12.09 -2.09
C ASP A 51 -12.68 -12.53 -0.76
N LEU A 52 -13.37 -12.34 0.36
CA LEU A 52 -12.88 -12.78 1.67
C LEU A 52 -12.66 -14.30 1.73
N ASP A 53 -13.48 -15.07 1.04
CA ASP A 53 -13.31 -16.51 0.89
C ASP A 53 -11.98 -16.89 0.23
N LYS A 54 -11.53 -16.14 -0.75
CA LYS A 54 -10.22 -16.33 -1.39
C LYS A 54 -9.06 -15.96 -0.46
N LEU A 55 -9.19 -14.84 0.27
CA LEU A 55 -8.17 -14.37 1.21
C LEU A 55 -7.97 -15.35 2.37
N PHE A 56 -9.02 -16.00 2.83
CA PHE A 56 -9.01 -16.87 4.00
C PHE A 56 -9.24 -18.35 3.66
N ALA A 57 -9.01 -18.74 2.41
CA ALA A 57 -8.98 -20.14 2.02
C ALA A 57 -7.90 -20.90 2.82
N SER A 58 -8.13 -22.18 3.10
CA SER A 58 -7.27 -22.98 4.00
C SER A 58 -5.82 -23.13 3.54
N ASP A 59 -5.58 -22.98 2.23
CA ASP A 59 -4.24 -23.05 1.62
C ASP A 59 -3.55 -21.69 1.49
N VAL A 60 -4.22 -20.61 1.90
CA VAL A 60 -3.70 -19.23 1.82
C VAL A 60 -3.19 -18.81 3.20
N ASP A 61 -1.92 -18.41 3.27
CA ASP A 61 -1.25 -18.04 4.50
C ASP A 61 -0.94 -16.54 4.53
N VAL A 62 -1.99 -15.72 4.53
CA VAL A 62 -1.89 -14.26 4.59
C VAL A 62 -2.75 -13.71 5.72
N GLN A 63 -2.40 -12.50 6.13
CA GLN A 63 -3.18 -11.70 7.07
C GLN A 63 -3.40 -10.30 6.48
N VAL A 64 -4.43 -9.62 6.95
CA VAL A 64 -4.88 -8.37 6.34
C VAL A 64 -5.07 -7.28 7.39
N ILE A 65 -4.54 -6.10 7.08
CA ILE A 65 -4.88 -4.84 7.77
C ILE A 65 -5.71 -4.04 6.77
N TRP A 66 -6.94 -3.71 7.13
CA TRP A 66 -7.90 -3.08 6.21
C TRP A 66 -8.48 -1.81 6.81
N GLN A 67 -8.15 -0.66 6.19
CA GLN A 67 -8.80 0.60 6.45
C GLN A 67 -9.90 0.83 5.43
N THR A 68 -11.13 0.79 5.86
CA THR A 68 -12.30 0.92 4.98
C THR A 68 -12.65 2.36 4.63
N GLY A 69 -12.28 3.32 5.47
CA GLY A 69 -12.84 4.65 5.47
C GLY A 69 -14.22 4.68 6.13
N ARG A 70 -14.65 5.87 6.50
CA ARG A 70 -15.85 6.08 7.32
C ARG A 70 -17.14 5.58 6.67
N TYR A 71 -17.32 5.85 5.36
CA TYR A 71 -18.60 5.57 4.69
C TYR A 71 -18.87 4.10 4.42
N TYR A 72 -17.84 3.25 4.38
CA TYR A 72 -17.95 1.85 3.96
C TYR A 72 -17.71 0.85 5.09
N HIS A 73 -17.46 1.33 6.28
CA HIS A 73 -17.05 0.49 7.41
C HIS A 73 -18.16 -0.46 7.88
N GLU A 74 -19.38 0.04 8.00
CA GLU A 74 -20.53 -0.80 8.44
C GLU A 74 -20.81 -1.94 7.48
N GLU A 75 -20.76 -1.66 6.17
CA GLU A 75 -20.94 -2.70 5.15
C GLU A 75 -19.84 -3.76 5.23
N ALA A 76 -18.59 -3.32 5.37
CA ALA A 76 -17.45 -4.23 5.53
C ALA A 76 -17.61 -5.14 6.75
N LEU A 77 -18.03 -4.59 7.89
CA LEU A 77 -18.27 -5.37 9.11
C LEU A 77 -19.37 -6.42 8.93
N LYS A 78 -20.41 -6.13 8.15
CA LYS A 78 -21.44 -7.10 7.81
C LYS A 78 -20.89 -8.30 7.07
N HIS A 79 -20.01 -8.06 6.08
CA HIS A 79 -19.35 -9.14 5.35
C HIS A 79 -18.39 -9.94 6.24
N LEU A 80 -17.71 -9.29 7.18
CA LEU A 80 -16.75 -9.93 8.08
C LEU A 80 -17.39 -10.82 9.14
N LYS A 81 -18.70 -10.73 9.38
CA LYS A 81 -19.39 -11.56 10.38
C LYS A 81 -19.21 -13.06 10.15
N ALA A 82 -19.16 -13.49 8.90
CA ALA A 82 -18.95 -14.88 8.51
C ALA A 82 -17.48 -15.35 8.68
N TYR A 83 -16.57 -14.43 8.96
CA TYR A 83 -15.12 -14.69 8.99
C TYR A 83 -14.49 -14.41 10.35
N ARG A 84 -15.26 -14.56 11.42
CA ARG A 84 -14.76 -14.38 12.80
C ARG A 84 -13.61 -15.34 13.08
N GLY A 85 -12.58 -14.84 13.74
CA GLY A 85 -11.39 -15.62 14.06
C GLY A 85 -10.36 -15.69 12.93
N MET A 86 -10.65 -15.12 11.77
CA MET A 86 -9.68 -15.03 10.68
C MET A 86 -8.66 -13.91 10.94
N PRO A 87 -7.44 -14.01 10.39
CA PRO A 87 -6.36 -13.05 10.66
C PRO A 87 -6.56 -11.74 9.88
N ILE A 88 -7.53 -10.96 10.32
CA ILE A 88 -7.84 -9.66 9.73
C ILE A 88 -8.08 -8.63 10.83
N TRP A 89 -7.42 -7.48 10.68
CA TRP A 89 -7.72 -6.28 11.44
C TRP A 89 -8.42 -5.29 10.53
N CYS A 90 -9.59 -4.82 10.89
CA CYS A 90 -10.40 -3.92 10.08
C CYS A 90 -10.89 -2.76 10.93
N SER A 91 -10.68 -1.54 10.43
CA SER A 91 -11.18 -0.31 11.04
C SER A 91 -11.56 0.70 9.96
N ASP A 92 -12.38 1.66 10.34
CA ASP A 92 -12.70 2.81 9.49
C ASP A 92 -11.49 3.69 9.26
N PHE A 93 -10.64 3.85 10.27
CA PHE A 93 -9.45 4.69 10.24
C PHE A 93 -8.30 4.02 11.01
N ILE A 94 -7.09 4.18 10.53
CA ILE A 94 -5.87 3.69 11.20
C ILE A 94 -5.17 4.90 11.82
N THR A 95 -5.09 4.93 13.15
CA THR A 95 -4.38 5.99 13.88
C THR A 95 -2.86 5.79 13.84
N ARG A 96 -2.40 4.54 13.83
CA ARG A 96 -0.99 4.17 13.77
C ARG A 96 -0.60 3.70 12.37
N MET A 97 -0.65 4.63 11.41
CA MET A 97 -0.21 4.33 10.03
C MET A 97 1.25 3.90 9.97
N ASP A 98 2.10 4.40 10.84
CA ASP A 98 3.49 3.95 10.96
C ASP A 98 3.58 2.44 11.25
N TYR A 99 2.74 1.91 12.12
CA TYR A 99 2.65 0.49 12.39
C TYR A 99 2.05 -0.30 11.21
N ALA A 100 1.02 0.24 10.58
CA ALA A 100 0.42 -0.41 9.41
C ALA A 100 1.44 -0.57 8.28
N TYR A 101 2.19 0.47 7.99
CA TYR A 101 3.25 0.41 6.98
C TYR A 101 4.40 -0.53 7.39
N ALA A 102 4.81 -0.51 8.65
CA ALA A 102 5.87 -1.40 9.14
C ALA A 102 5.47 -2.89 9.04
N ALA A 103 4.20 -3.21 9.27
CA ALA A 103 3.67 -4.57 9.19
C ALA A 103 3.46 -5.06 7.75
N ALA A 104 3.28 -4.17 6.79
CA ALA A 104 2.88 -4.51 5.44
C ALA A 104 4.01 -5.16 4.63
N ASP A 105 3.69 -6.22 3.91
CA ASP A 105 4.52 -6.83 2.88
C ASP A 105 4.06 -6.43 1.47
N LEU A 106 2.79 -6.13 1.32
CA LEU A 106 2.16 -5.64 0.09
C LEU A 106 1.10 -4.61 0.47
N ILE A 107 1.06 -3.49 -0.25
CA ILE A 107 0.10 -2.41 -0.01
C ILE A 107 -0.83 -2.30 -1.21
N ILE A 108 -2.13 -2.15 -0.95
CA ILE A 108 -3.14 -1.83 -1.95
C ILE A 108 -3.66 -0.43 -1.67
N SER A 109 -3.59 0.47 -2.66
CA SER A 109 -3.92 1.88 -2.49
C SER A 109 -4.44 2.52 -3.78
N ARG A 110 -5.13 3.64 -3.63
CA ARG A 110 -5.35 4.59 -4.73
C ARG A 110 -4.01 5.24 -5.14
N ALA A 111 -4.01 5.91 -6.27
CA ALA A 111 -2.81 6.47 -6.90
C ALA A 111 -2.80 8.02 -6.92
N GLY A 112 -3.33 8.66 -5.88
CA GLY A 112 -3.24 10.11 -5.71
C GLY A 112 -1.78 10.55 -5.51
N ALA A 113 -1.48 11.80 -5.85
CA ALA A 113 -0.11 12.32 -5.81
C ALA A 113 0.54 12.23 -4.43
N SER A 114 -0.21 12.56 -3.37
CA SER A 114 0.28 12.46 -1.99
C SER A 114 0.52 11.00 -1.58
N SER A 115 -0.39 10.10 -1.96
CA SER A 115 -0.25 8.66 -1.70
C SER A 115 0.98 8.08 -2.41
N ILE A 116 1.19 8.43 -3.66
CA ILE A 116 2.36 7.98 -4.44
C ILE A 116 3.66 8.44 -3.79
N SER A 117 3.75 9.71 -3.38
CA SER A 117 4.94 10.24 -2.71
C SER A 117 5.24 9.49 -1.42
N GLU A 118 4.23 9.22 -0.62
CA GLU A 118 4.35 8.46 0.63
C GLU A 118 4.77 7.02 0.37
N LEU A 119 4.12 6.35 -0.60
CA LEU A 119 4.42 4.97 -0.96
C LEU A 119 5.87 4.79 -1.45
N CYS A 120 6.38 5.74 -2.23
CA CYS A 120 7.78 5.72 -2.66
C CYS A 120 8.74 5.78 -1.47
N LEU A 121 8.42 6.58 -0.45
CA LEU A 121 9.25 6.68 0.76
C LEU A 121 9.25 5.39 1.59
N LEU A 122 8.16 4.63 1.54
CA LEU A 122 8.03 3.37 2.28
C LEU A 122 8.85 2.23 1.66
N LYS A 123 9.15 2.30 0.37
CA LYS A 123 9.96 1.30 -0.35
C LYS A 123 9.39 -0.11 -0.30
N LYS A 124 8.07 -0.21 -0.31
CA LYS A 124 7.34 -1.48 -0.24
C LYS A 124 6.57 -1.77 -1.52
N PRO A 125 6.37 -3.05 -1.87
CA PRO A 125 5.55 -3.42 -3.01
C PRO A 125 4.14 -2.86 -2.90
N VAL A 126 3.60 -2.35 -3.99
CA VAL A 126 2.26 -1.75 -4.03
C VAL A 126 1.48 -2.17 -5.27
N ILE A 127 0.20 -2.44 -5.06
CA ILE A 127 -0.80 -2.49 -6.12
C ILE A 127 -1.58 -1.18 -6.09
N LEU A 128 -1.58 -0.48 -7.21
CA LEU A 128 -2.31 0.77 -7.37
C LEU A 128 -3.62 0.53 -8.10
N VAL A 129 -4.70 1.04 -7.53
CA VAL A 129 -6.03 1.05 -8.15
C VAL A 129 -6.41 2.51 -8.37
N PRO A 130 -6.10 3.08 -9.56
CA PRO A 130 -6.39 4.49 -9.83
C PRO A 130 -7.87 4.79 -9.73
N SER A 131 -8.23 5.93 -9.14
CA SER A 131 -9.62 6.39 -9.15
C SER A 131 -10.05 6.73 -10.59
N PRO A 132 -11.22 6.25 -11.04
CA PRO A 132 -11.76 6.59 -12.36
C PRO A 132 -12.43 7.96 -12.39
N ASN A 133 -12.52 8.67 -11.27
CA ASN A 133 -13.17 9.95 -11.18
C ASN A 133 -12.43 10.99 -12.04
N VAL A 134 -13.17 11.72 -12.90
CA VAL A 134 -12.61 12.75 -13.80
C VAL A 134 -11.86 13.83 -13.00
N ALA A 135 -12.32 14.20 -11.81
CA ALA A 135 -11.63 15.14 -10.93
C ALA A 135 -10.28 14.60 -10.42
N GLU A 136 -10.04 13.28 -10.54
CA GLU A 136 -8.84 12.59 -10.09
C GLU A 136 -8.10 11.91 -11.26
N ASP A 137 -8.24 12.45 -12.48
CA ASP A 137 -7.71 11.88 -13.74
C ASP A 137 -6.20 11.62 -13.72
N HIS A 138 -5.45 12.37 -12.92
CA HIS A 138 -4.02 12.17 -12.78
C HIS A 138 -3.62 10.85 -12.11
N GLN A 139 -4.55 10.15 -11.46
CA GLN A 139 -4.23 8.89 -10.76
C GLN A 139 -3.76 7.80 -11.72
N THR A 140 -4.41 7.64 -12.86
CA THR A 140 -3.97 6.66 -13.88
C THR A 140 -2.56 6.99 -14.40
N LYS A 141 -2.28 8.25 -14.67
CA LYS A 141 -0.94 8.70 -15.12
C LYS A 141 0.12 8.44 -14.04
N ASN A 142 -0.21 8.73 -12.78
CA ASN A 142 0.68 8.49 -11.65
C ASN A 142 1.00 6.99 -11.52
N ALA A 143 -0.01 6.14 -11.60
CA ALA A 143 0.17 4.69 -11.53
C ALA A 143 1.03 4.18 -12.70
N LEU A 144 0.74 4.60 -13.93
CA LEU A 144 1.49 4.17 -15.12
C LEU A 144 2.95 4.60 -15.07
N ALA A 145 3.26 5.74 -14.46
CA ALA A 145 4.65 6.17 -14.27
C ALA A 145 5.45 5.16 -13.41
N LEU A 146 4.84 4.63 -12.35
CA LEU A 146 5.47 3.61 -11.51
C LEU A 146 5.52 2.24 -12.22
N VAL A 147 4.44 1.85 -12.88
CA VAL A 147 4.37 0.60 -13.64
C VAL A 147 5.42 0.55 -14.76
N GLY A 148 5.61 1.68 -15.44
CA GLY A 148 6.63 1.78 -16.51
C GLY A 148 8.07 1.57 -16.01
N LYS A 149 8.32 1.73 -14.73
CA LYS A 149 9.60 1.45 -14.06
C LYS A 149 9.63 0.10 -13.34
N ASP A 150 8.60 -0.72 -13.53
CA ASP A 150 8.38 -1.97 -12.79
C ASP A 150 8.43 -1.77 -11.26
N ALA A 151 7.92 -0.64 -10.80
CA ALA A 151 7.93 -0.23 -9.39
C ALA A 151 6.55 -0.33 -8.73
N ALA A 152 5.54 -0.73 -9.47
CA ALA A 152 4.19 -0.99 -8.98
C ALA A 152 3.44 -1.90 -9.94
N VAL A 153 2.38 -2.50 -9.45
CA VAL A 153 1.39 -3.21 -10.27
C VAL A 153 0.11 -2.36 -10.27
N MET A 154 -0.56 -2.27 -11.39
CA MET A 154 -1.83 -1.55 -11.52
C MET A 154 -2.97 -2.52 -11.81
N VAL A 155 -4.08 -2.32 -11.11
CA VAL A 155 -5.36 -2.93 -11.43
C VAL A 155 -6.35 -1.81 -11.71
N ALA A 156 -6.96 -1.82 -12.88
CA ALA A 156 -7.96 -0.81 -13.23
C ALA A 156 -9.18 -0.91 -12.31
N ASP A 157 -9.75 0.22 -11.93
CA ASP A 157 -10.92 0.27 -11.03
C ASP A 157 -12.08 -0.61 -11.55
N LYS A 158 -12.37 -0.55 -12.84
CA LYS A 158 -13.42 -1.35 -13.48
C LYS A 158 -13.21 -2.86 -13.39
N ASP A 159 -11.97 -3.32 -13.21
CA ASP A 159 -11.61 -4.73 -13.17
C ASP A 159 -11.30 -5.21 -11.74
N ALA A 160 -11.27 -4.31 -10.76
CA ALA A 160 -10.76 -4.58 -9.42
C ALA A 160 -11.61 -5.62 -8.66
N GLU A 161 -12.93 -5.59 -8.76
CA GLU A 161 -13.78 -6.56 -8.06
C GLU A 161 -13.50 -7.99 -8.53
N GLN A 162 -13.06 -8.18 -9.77
CA GLN A 162 -12.76 -9.50 -10.34
C GLN A 162 -11.28 -9.88 -10.21
N GLN A 163 -10.36 -8.92 -10.13
CA GLN A 163 -8.93 -9.17 -10.30
C GLN A 163 -8.07 -8.80 -9.09
N LEU A 164 -8.52 -7.87 -8.23
CA LEU A 164 -7.64 -7.27 -7.22
C LEU A 164 -7.11 -8.30 -6.22
N VAL A 165 -7.98 -9.07 -5.60
CA VAL A 165 -7.57 -10.06 -4.60
C VAL A 165 -6.73 -11.18 -5.23
N SER A 166 -7.12 -11.66 -6.39
CA SER A 166 -6.35 -12.69 -7.12
C SER A 166 -4.94 -12.18 -7.46
N LYS A 167 -4.82 -10.94 -7.92
CA LYS A 167 -3.52 -10.31 -8.20
C LYS A 167 -2.70 -10.12 -6.93
N ALA A 168 -3.31 -9.70 -5.84
CA ALA A 168 -2.62 -9.55 -4.56
C ALA A 168 -2.07 -10.88 -4.06
N LEU A 169 -2.86 -11.95 -4.14
CA LEU A 169 -2.42 -13.29 -3.73
C LEU A 169 -1.31 -13.84 -4.62
N GLU A 170 -1.37 -13.61 -5.92
CA GLU A 170 -0.31 -13.97 -6.86
C GLU A 170 1.02 -13.30 -6.48
N ILE A 171 1.00 -12.00 -6.22
CA ILE A 171 2.20 -11.22 -5.91
C ILE A 171 2.74 -11.58 -4.53
N ILE A 172 1.89 -11.67 -3.51
CA ILE A 172 2.36 -11.87 -2.13
C ILE A 172 2.99 -13.25 -1.92
N HIS A 173 2.62 -14.24 -2.74
CA HIS A 173 3.21 -15.58 -2.73
C HIS A 173 4.46 -15.71 -3.63
N ASP A 174 4.83 -14.65 -4.33
CA ASP A 174 6.00 -14.59 -5.20
C ASP A 174 7.08 -13.69 -4.56
N ASP A 175 7.97 -14.30 -3.79
CA ASP A 175 9.02 -13.57 -3.05
C ASP A 175 9.95 -12.79 -3.98
N GLU A 176 10.28 -13.33 -5.15
CA GLU A 176 11.10 -12.63 -6.15
C GLU A 176 10.39 -11.39 -6.69
N ARG A 177 9.09 -11.50 -6.97
CA ARG A 177 8.29 -10.38 -7.45
C ARG A 177 8.21 -9.27 -6.40
N LEU A 178 7.98 -9.62 -5.14
CA LEU A 178 7.98 -8.66 -4.02
C LEU A 178 9.35 -7.94 -3.91
N ARG A 179 10.42 -8.69 -4.02
CA ARG A 179 11.78 -8.15 -3.96
C ARG A 179 12.05 -7.15 -5.08
N VAL A 180 11.69 -7.49 -6.31
CA VAL A 180 11.89 -6.63 -7.50
C VAL A 180 11.08 -5.34 -7.38
N LEU A 181 9.81 -5.44 -7.03
CA LEU A 181 8.93 -4.27 -6.85
C LEU A 181 9.44 -3.34 -5.75
N GLY A 182 9.82 -3.89 -4.60
CA GLY A 182 10.35 -3.11 -3.48
C GLY A 182 11.67 -2.41 -3.83
N ARG A 183 12.57 -3.08 -4.54
CA ARG A 183 13.83 -2.50 -5.01
C ARG A 183 13.59 -1.36 -5.99
N ASN A 184 12.70 -1.54 -6.94
CA ASN A 184 12.45 -0.55 -7.99
C ASN A 184 11.76 0.70 -7.44
N ILE A 185 10.79 0.56 -6.54
CA ILE A 185 10.16 1.71 -5.92
C ILE A 185 11.14 2.48 -5.02
N ALA A 186 12.04 1.78 -4.34
CA ALA A 186 13.10 2.39 -3.55
C ALA A 186 14.06 3.23 -4.43
N THR A 187 14.39 2.74 -5.62
CA THR A 187 15.21 3.45 -6.59
C THR A 187 14.53 4.73 -7.07
N LEU A 188 13.23 4.68 -7.34
CA LEU A 188 12.43 5.86 -7.70
C LEU A 188 12.42 6.92 -6.60
N ALA A 189 12.31 6.51 -5.35
CA ALA A 189 12.36 7.42 -4.21
C ALA A 189 13.68 8.21 -4.15
N GLN A 190 14.80 7.57 -4.42
CA GLN A 190 16.12 8.22 -4.47
C GLN A 190 16.19 9.25 -5.61
N HIS A 191 15.71 8.90 -6.79
CA HIS A 191 15.68 9.83 -7.94
C HIS A 191 14.78 11.03 -7.70
N GLN A 192 13.58 10.82 -7.17
CA GLN A 192 12.65 11.90 -6.84
C GLN A 192 13.24 12.86 -5.81
N SER A 193 13.94 12.36 -4.80
CA SER A 193 14.61 13.19 -3.81
C SER A 193 15.71 14.05 -4.42
N ALA A 194 16.50 13.49 -5.32
CA ALA A 194 17.55 14.23 -6.05
C ALA A 194 16.95 15.30 -6.96
N GLU A 195 15.91 14.98 -7.72
CA GLU A 195 15.20 15.95 -8.59
C GLU A 195 14.61 17.10 -7.78
N ARG A 196 13.98 16.81 -6.63
CA ARG A 196 13.43 17.84 -5.74
C ARG A 196 14.49 18.79 -5.21
N ILE A 197 15.66 18.27 -4.85
CA ILE A 197 16.79 19.08 -4.39
C ILE A 197 17.26 20.02 -5.52
N VAL A 198 17.41 19.50 -6.72
CA VAL A 198 17.78 20.30 -7.91
C VAL A 198 16.73 21.36 -8.20
N ASP A 199 15.46 21.02 -8.18
CA ASP A 199 14.34 21.96 -8.41
C ASP A 199 14.35 23.10 -7.37
N GLU A 200 14.60 22.79 -6.11
CA GLU A 200 14.69 23.80 -5.05
C GLU A 200 15.89 24.73 -5.25
N ILE A 201 17.03 24.19 -5.64
CA ILE A 201 18.23 24.99 -5.95
C ILE A 201 17.97 25.94 -7.12
N VAL A 202 17.33 25.45 -8.19
CA VAL A 202 16.96 26.28 -9.35
C VAL A 202 16.01 27.40 -8.93
N LYS A 203 15.01 27.13 -8.10
CA LYS A 203 14.10 28.15 -7.57
C LYS A 203 14.83 29.22 -6.75
N ILE A 204 15.81 28.86 -5.95
CA ILE A 204 16.62 29.78 -5.17
C ILE A 204 17.45 30.68 -6.10
N ILE A 205 18.06 30.12 -7.13
CA ILE A 205 18.86 30.85 -8.15
C ILE A 205 17.97 31.84 -8.89
N GLU A 206 16.77 31.41 -9.35
CA GLU A 206 15.81 32.27 -10.04
C GLU A 206 15.36 33.46 -9.18
N LYS A 207 15.11 33.21 -7.89
CA LYS A 207 14.75 34.29 -6.92
C LYS A 207 15.88 35.30 -6.71
N LYS A 208 17.15 34.88 -6.77
CA LYS A 208 18.30 35.78 -6.60
C LYS A 208 18.56 36.64 -7.82
N ASN A 209 18.11 36.23 -9.02
CA ASN A 209 18.28 36.96 -10.27
C ASN A 209 17.11 37.91 -10.59
N LEU A 210 16.14 38.00 -9.71
CA LEU A 210 15.05 38.97 -9.77
C LEU A 210 15.39 40.16 -8.87
#